data_57b049443aaa68093999bb365d71d205
#
_entry.id   57b049443aaa68093999bb365d71d205
#
_cell.length_a   1.000
_cell.length_b   1.000
_cell.length_c   1.000
_cell.angle_alpha   90.00
_cell.angle_beta   90.00
_cell.angle_gamma   90.00
#
_symmetry.space_group_name_H-M   'P 1'
#
loop_
_entity.id
_entity.type
_entity.pdbx_description
1 polymer ?
#
loop_
_entity_poly.entity_id
_entity_poly.type
_entity_poly.pdbx_seq_one_letter_code
_entity_poly.pdbx_strand_id
1 'polypeptide(L)'
;MKDEEWTNFCHTIDQIYQNTKFIDDGHVADYIPQLKKANPNLYSISVYTLDGREYHIGDSEYNFCIQSCSKPISYLLALQEHGLEYVSNHIGKEPSGCKFNSFRFNDENKPFNPLINAGAIMACSLIKSKERDDLRFEHIMNTWKQIVGDNNVEFDNTVYLSEKLTAYRNTALANIMMENGIFPEDTDIEKTLQLYFQACSIKMNTKALAKCAAMLCNAGTIDDKKVFSCLLYTSDAADES
;
A
#
# COMPACT_ATOMS: atom_id res chain seq x y z
N MET A 1 -19.82 18.53 -4.96
CA MET A 1 -20.96 17.71 -5.49
C MET A 1 -22.26 18.25 -4.89
N LYS A 2 -23.35 18.43 -5.68
CA LYS A 2 -24.67 18.83 -5.14
C LYS A 2 -25.29 17.67 -4.34
N ASP A 3 -26.21 17.97 -3.43
CA ASP A 3 -26.79 16.93 -2.56
C ASP A 3 -27.62 15.88 -3.33
N GLU A 4 -28.31 16.30 -4.38
CA GLU A 4 -29.04 15.38 -5.27
C GLU A 4 -28.08 14.45 -6.04
N GLU A 5 -26.96 14.96 -6.53
CA GLU A 5 -25.93 14.17 -7.20
C GLU A 5 -25.29 13.15 -6.25
N TRP A 6 -25.06 13.57 -4.99
CA TRP A 6 -24.53 12.69 -3.95
C TRP A 6 -25.52 11.57 -3.62
N THR A 7 -26.81 11.88 -3.46
CA THR A 7 -27.85 10.89 -3.20
C THR A 7 -27.95 9.87 -4.34
N ASN A 8 -27.92 10.32 -5.58
CA ASN A 8 -27.94 9.46 -6.75
C ASN A 8 -26.69 8.58 -6.84
N PHE A 9 -25.53 9.14 -6.50
CA PHE A 9 -24.25 8.39 -6.44
C PHE A 9 -24.34 7.28 -5.39
N CYS A 10 -24.77 7.57 -4.15
CA CYS A 10 -24.94 6.57 -3.10
C CYS A 10 -25.91 5.46 -3.52
N HIS A 11 -27.03 5.83 -4.15
CA HIS A 11 -27.98 4.84 -4.67
C HIS A 11 -27.35 3.93 -5.75
N THR A 12 -26.49 4.48 -6.60
CA THR A 12 -25.74 3.69 -7.58
C THR A 12 -24.79 2.70 -6.89
N ILE A 13 -24.09 3.12 -5.83
CA ILE A 13 -23.23 2.24 -5.03
C ILE A 13 -24.06 1.12 -4.37
N ASP A 14 -25.26 1.42 -3.86
CA ASP A 14 -26.18 0.41 -3.33
C ASP A 14 -26.52 -0.65 -4.40
N GLN A 15 -26.87 -0.22 -5.60
CA GLN A 15 -27.20 -1.12 -6.69
C GLN A 15 -26.00 -2.00 -7.07
N ILE A 16 -24.79 -1.42 -7.15
CA ILE A 16 -23.54 -2.17 -7.42
C ILE A 16 -23.34 -3.21 -6.32
N TYR A 17 -23.41 -2.81 -5.05
CA TYR A 17 -23.26 -3.74 -3.92
C TYR A 17 -24.26 -4.91 -3.98
N GLN A 18 -25.56 -4.62 -4.20
CA GLN A 18 -26.59 -5.67 -4.29
C GLN A 18 -26.36 -6.63 -5.44
N ASN A 19 -25.86 -6.13 -6.59
CA ASN A 19 -25.60 -6.94 -7.77
C ASN A 19 -24.32 -7.81 -7.66
N THR A 20 -23.38 -7.42 -6.79
CA THR A 20 -22.06 -8.06 -6.73
C THR A 20 -21.82 -8.89 -5.47
N LYS A 21 -22.54 -8.64 -4.38
CA LYS A 21 -22.31 -9.29 -3.08
C LYS A 21 -22.47 -10.81 -3.04
N PHE A 22 -23.14 -11.38 -4.04
CA PHE A 22 -23.37 -12.82 -4.16
C PHE A 22 -22.46 -13.50 -5.20
N ILE A 23 -21.52 -12.74 -5.81
CA ILE A 23 -20.52 -13.32 -6.71
C ILE A 23 -19.51 -14.07 -5.85
N ASP A 24 -19.44 -15.39 -5.99
CA ASP A 24 -18.67 -16.33 -5.18
C ASP A 24 -17.72 -17.23 -6.00
N ASP A 25 -17.47 -16.89 -7.25
CA ASP A 25 -16.58 -17.62 -8.17
C ASP A 25 -15.08 -17.37 -7.91
N GLY A 26 -14.73 -16.51 -6.94
CA GLY A 26 -13.37 -16.24 -6.51
C GLY A 26 -12.88 -17.15 -5.39
N HIS A 27 -11.61 -16.98 -5.02
CA HIS A 27 -10.99 -17.67 -3.89
C HIS A 27 -10.28 -16.67 -2.97
N VAL A 28 -10.27 -16.93 -1.66
CA VAL A 28 -9.47 -16.16 -0.72
C VAL A 28 -7.98 -16.30 -1.05
N ALA A 29 -7.20 -15.25 -0.79
CA ALA A 29 -5.76 -15.30 -0.94
C ALA A 29 -5.17 -16.41 -0.05
N ASP A 30 -4.32 -17.28 -0.61
CA ASP A 30 -3.78 -18.46 0.08
C ASP A 30 -2.24 -18.54 0.03
N TYR A 31 -1.57 -17.49 -0.46
CA TYR A 31 -0.13 -17.45 -0.60
C TYR A 31 0.62 -17.40 0.76
N ILE A 32 -0.07 -17.06 1.86
CA ILE A 32 0.37 -17.29 3.23
C ILE A 32 -0.74 -17.96 4.04
N PRO A 33 -0.41 -18.83 5.03
CA PRO A 33 -1.40 -19.59 5.79
C PRO A 33 -2.46 -18.75 6.51
N GLN A 34 -2.11 -17.55 6.96
CA GLN A 34 -3.04 -16.69 7.71
C GLN A 34 -4.11 -16.05 6.81
N LEU A 35 -3.78 -15.67 5.58
CA LEU A 35 -4.77 -15.11 4.65
C LEU A 35 -5.78 -16.17 4.21
N LYS A 36 -5.37 -17.43 4.09
CA LYS A 36 -6.27 -18.56 3.77
C LYS A 36 -7.41 -18.73 4.77
N LYS A 37 -7.28 -18.19 6.00
CA LYS A 37 -8.30 -18.24 7.05
C LYS A 37 -9.35 -17.14 6.94
N ALA A 38 -9.21 -16.20 5.98
CA ALA A 38 -10.15 -15.11 5.80
C ALA A 38 -11.56 -15.64 5.50
N ASN A 39 -12.57 -14.95 6.03
CA ASN A 39 -13.96 -15.27 5.72
C ASN A 39 -14.30 -14.77 4.29
N PRO A 40 -14.61 -15.67 3.34
CA PRO A 40 -14.88 -15.29 1.95
C PRO A 40 -16.19 -14.49 1.77
N ASN A 41 -17.09 -14.50 2.77
CA ASN A 41 -18.39 -13.83 2.70
C ASN A 41 -18.32 -12.33 3.11
N LEU A 42 -17.18 -11.86 3.56
CA LEU A 42 -17.00 -10.44 3.91
C LEU A 42 -16.88 -9.61 2.63
N TYR A 43 -17.79 -8.66 2.48
CA TYR A 43 -17.81 -7.76 1.35
C TYR A 43 -18.28 -6.35 1.74
N SER A 44 -17.56 -5.34 1.29
CA SER A 44 -17.93 -3.95 1.55
C SER A 44 -17.45 -3.01 0.46
N ILE A 45 -18.13 -1.87 0.33
CA ILE A 45 -17.71 -0.72 -0.47
C ILE A 45 -17.68 0.49 0.44
N SER A 46 -16.59 1.26 0.39
CA SER A 46 -16.45 2.51 1.12
C SER A 46 -15.97 3.61 0.18
N VAL A 47 -16.57 4.78 0.32
CA VAL A 47 -16.23 5.98 -0.44
C VAL A 47 -15.96 7.13 0.52
N TYR A 48 -14.92 7.90 0.22
CA TYR A 48 -14.61 9.16 0.87
C TYR A 48 -14.37 10.21 -0.21
N THR A 49 -15.09 11.31 -0.19
CA THR A 49 -14.97 12.40 -1.18
C THR A 49 -14.01 13.49 -0.70
N LEU A 50 -13.51 14.32 -1.63
CA LEU A 50 -12.61 15.41 -1.28
C LEU A 50 -13.28 16.53 -0.46
N ASP A 51 -14.61 16.63 -0.52
CA ASP A 51 -15.42 17.54 0.30
C ASP A 51 -15.87 16.92 1.64
N GLY A 52 -15.28 15.76 2.02
CA GLY A 52 -15.45 15.13 3.34
C GLY A 52 -16.72 14.30 3.50
N ARG A 53 -17.46 13.99 2.43
CA ARG A 53 -18.62 13.09 2.50
C ARG A 53 -18.15 11.65 2.52
N GLU A 54 -18.85 10.84 3.30
CA GLU A 54 -18.57 9.42 3.43
C GLU A 54 -19.81 8.58 3.11
N TYR A 55 -19.59 7.45 2.45
CA TYR A 55 -20.61 6.44 2.23
C TYR A 55 -20.03 5.04 2.36
N HIS A 56 -20.70 4.19 3.13
CA HIS A 56 -20.22 2.85 3.44
C HIS A 56 -21.36 1.84 3.41
N ILE A 57 -21.15 0.68 2.81
CA ILE A 57 -22.12 -0.40 2.77
C ILE A 57 -21.42 -1.77 2.93
N GLY A 58 -22.10 -2.72 3.58
CA GLY A 58 -21.58 -4.05 3.89
C GLY A 58 -20.67 -4.06 5.12
N ASP A 59 -19.69 -4.95 5.13
CA ASP A 59 -18.80 -5.23 6.27
C ASP A 59 -17.69 -4.16 6.42
N SER A 60 -18.03 -2.89 6.28
CA SER A 60 -17.08 -1.77 6.20
C SER A 60 -16.29 -1.51 7.49
N GLU A 61 -16.76 -2.03 8.64
CA GLU A 61 -16.07 -1.96 9.93
C GLU A 61 -15.08 -3.10 10.17
N TYR A 62 -15.10 -4.14 9.31
CA TYR A 62 -14.21 -5.28 9.49
C TYR A 62 -12.78 -4.91 9.17
N ASN A 63 -11.86 -5.10 10.16
CA ASN A 63 -10.45 -4.85 9.98
C ASN A 63 -9.75 -6.04 9.32
N PHE A 64 -8.95 -5.77 8.29
CA PHE A 64 -8.14 -6.75 7.56
C PHE A 64 -6.73 -6.23 7.30
N CYS A 65 -5.77 -7.11 7.06
CA CYS A 65 -4.41 -6.71 6.70
C CYS A 65 -4.39 -6.10 5.30
N ILE A 66 -3.88 -4.88 5.17
CA ILE A 66 -3.92 -4.10 3.94
C ILE A 66 -3.01 -4.62 2.83
N GLN A 67 -2.06 -5.46 3.18
CA GLN A 67 -1.16 -6.10 2.24
C GLN A 67 -0.54 -5.08 1.25
N SER A 68 -0.68 -5.31 -0.04
CA SER A 68 -0.12 -4.44 -1.09
C SER A 68 -0.72 -3.02 -1.15
N CYS A 69 -1.82 -2.74 -0.45
CA CYS A 69 -2.32 -1.37 -0.31
C CYS A 69 -1.34 -0.47 0.49
N SER A 70 -0.37 -1.05 1.18
CA SER A 70 0.70 -0.31 1.87
C SER A 70 1.73 0.31 0.92
N LYS A 71 1.91 -0.21 -0.29
CA LYS A 71 2.98 0.17 -1.22
C LYS A 71 3.01 1.64 -1.61
N PRO A 72 1.89 2.29 -1.96
CA PRO A 72 1.88 3.72 -2.27
C PRO A 72 2.41 4.57 -1.12
N ILE A 73 2.02 4.25 0.12
CA ILE A 73 2.46 5.01 1.30
C ILE A 73 3.95 4.79 1.58
N SER A 74 4.44 3.55 1.46
CA SER A 74 5.89 3.27 1.58
C SER A 74 6.70 4.04 0.54
N TYR A 75 6.21 4.12 -0.70
CA TYR A 75 6.85 4.91 -1.76
C TYR A 75 6.84 6.41 -1.46
N LEU A 76 5.71 6.95 -0.99
CA LEU A 76 5.62 8.37 -0.62
C LEU A 76 6.55 8.73 0.55
N LEU A 77 6.72 7.83 1.52
CA LEU A 77 7.69 8.03 2.62
C LEU A 77 9.12 8.11 2.10
N ALA A 78 9.51 7.20 1.20
CA ALA A 78 10.82 7.24 0.55
C ALA A 78 11.03 8.54 -0.23
N LEU A 79 10.01 8.98 -1.00
CA LEU A 79 10.04 10.25 -1.74
C LEU A 79 10.15 11.46 -0.80
N GLN A 80 9.43 11.46 0.31
CA GLN A 80 9.45 12.56 1.28
C GLN A 80 10.81 12.71 1.96
N GLU A 81 11.50 11.59 2.19
CA GLU A 81 12.80 11.57 2.85
C GLU A 81 13.95 11.95 1.89
N HIS A 82 13.93 11.43 0.67
CA HIS A 82 15.06 11.51 -0.25
C HIS A 82 14.83 12.38 -1.49
N GLY A 83 13.58 12.76 -1.76
CA GLY A 83 13.21 13.48 -2.97
C GLY A 83 13.11 12.60 -4.22
N LEU A 84 12.46 13.15 -5.25
CA LEU A 84 12.11 12.43 -6.47
C LEU A 84 13.35 11.96 -7.26
N GLU A 85 14.36 12.80 -7.38
CA GLU A 85 15.59 12.50 -8.14
C GLU A 85 16.30 11.27 -7.58
N TYR A 86 16.56 11.26 -6.27
CA TYR A 86 17.23 10.13 -5.62
C TYR A 86 16.42 8.84 -5.73
N VAL A 87 15.12 8.88 -5.41
CA VAL A 87 14.27 7.68 -5.47
C VAL A 87 14.16 7.15 -6.91
N SER A 88 14.09 8.01 -7.92
CA SER A 88 14.04 7.61 -9.34
C SER A 88 15.32 6.92 -9.82
N ASN A 89 16.45 7.11 -9.13
CA ASN A 89 17.68 6.34 -9.40
C ASN A 89 17.59 4.89 -8.93
N HIS A 90 16.64 4.57 -8.05
CA HIS A 90 16.45 3.22 -7.48
C HIS A 90 15.15 2.55 -7.91
N ILE A 91 14.11 3.31 -8.27
CA ILE A 91 12.78 2.80 -8.65
C ILE A 91 12.34 3.50 -9.93
N GLY A 92 11.99 2.73 -10.96
CA GLY A 92 11.41 3.24 -12.20
C GLY A 92 9.96 3.70 -12.05
N LYS A 93 9.37 4.17 -13.15
CA LYS A 93 8.00 4.71 -13.22
C LYS A 93 7.18 4.09 -14.36
N GLU A 94 7.62 2.98 -14.90
CA GLU A 94 7.07 2.36 -16.10
C GLU A 94 6.26 1.08 -15.77
N PRO A 95 5.27 0.72 -16.58
CA PRO A 95 4.58 -0.55 -16.45
C PRO A 95 5.56 -1.73 -16.63
N SER A 96 5.46 -2.74 -15.78
CA SER A 96 6.36 -3.90 -15.85
C SER A 96 6.03 -4.85 -17.00
N GLY A 97 4.81 -4.85 -17.52
CA GLY A 97 4.32 -5.84 -18.46
C GLY A 97 4.42 -7.29 -17.97
N CYS A 98 4.65 -7.48 -16.67
CA CYS A 98 4.91 -8.77 -16.02
C CYS A 98 4.08 -8.94 -14.76
N LYS A 99 4.11 -10.15 -14.17
CA LYS A 99 3.50 -10.40 -12.86
C LYS A 99 4.17 -9.53 -11.79
N PHE A 100 3.40 -9.02 -10.82
CA PHE A 100 3.84 -8.14 -9.74
C PHE A 100 5.01 -8.70 -8.88
N ASN A 101 5.23 -10.00 -8.92
CA ASN A 101 6.29 -10.72 -8.19
C ASN A 101 7.32 -11.35 -9.14
N SER A 102 7.50 -10.80 -10.35
CA SER A 102 8.51 -11.22 -11.33
C SER A 102 9.91 -10.85 -10.84
N PHE A 103 10.92 -11.64 -11.29
CA PHE A 103 12.35 -11.36 -11.09
C PHE A 103 12.95 -10.50 -12.21
N ARG A 104 12.14 -9.76 -12.94
CA ARG A 104 12.59 -8.89 -14.03
C ARG A 104 12.76 -7.46 -13.52
N PHE A 105 13.77 -6.80 -14.07
CA PHE A 105 14.10 -5.39 -13.88
C PHE A 105 14.07 -4.68 -15.23
N ASN A 106 14.03 -3.36 -15.22
CA ASN A 106 14.05 -2.57 -16.43
C ASN A 106 15.46 -2.49 -17.06
N ASP A 107 15.60 -1.78 -18.18
CA ASP A 107 16.87 -1.69 -18.93
C ASP A 107 17.96 -0.96 -18.12
N GLU A 108 17.60 -0.17 -17.11
CA GLU A 108 18.52 0.47 -16.18
C GLU A 108 18.83 -0.39 -14.95
N ASN A 109 18.40 -1.66 -14.96
CA ASN A 109 18.57 -2.62 -13.88
C ASN A 109 17.89 -2.19 -12.56
N LYS A 110 16.73 -1.53 -12.63
CA LYS A 110 15.91 -1.12 -11.48
C LYS A 110 14.56 -1.85 -11.46
N PRO A 111 13.85 -1.91 -10.32
CA PRO A 111 12.44 -2.23 -10.30
C PRO A 111 11.64 -1.30 -11.23
N PHE A 112 10.74 -1.84 -12.05
CA PHE A 112 9.97 -1.06 -13.03
C PHE A 112 9.17 0.09 -12.40
N ASN A 113 8.54 -0.16 -11.26
CA ASN A 113 7.74 0.83 -10.54
C ASN A 113 7.56 0.44 -9.07
N PRO A 114 7.07 1.34 -8.19
CA PRO A 114 6.93 1.09 -6.75
C PRO A 114 5.80 0.12 -6.38
N LEU A 115 4.89 -0.22 -7.30
CA LEU A 115 3.70 -1.03 -7.01
C LEU A 115 3.92 -2.53 -7.21
N ILE A 116 5.01 -2.94 -7.87
CA ILE A 116 5.47 -4.34 -7.89
C ILE A 116 6.30 -4.64 -6.64
N ASN A 117 6.46 -5.93 -6.30
CA ASN A 117 7.15 -6.32 -5.06
C ASN A 117 8.60 -5.82 -4.99
N ALA A 118 9.34 -5.88 -6.09
CA ALA A 118 10.71 -5.37 -6.16
C ALA A 118 10.79 -3.88 -5.78
N GLY A 119 9.91 -3.06 -6.36
CA GLY A 119 9.88 -1.62 -6.08
C GLY A 119 9.42 -1.29 -4.66
N ALA A 120 8.46 -2.05 -4.12
CA ALA A 120 8.01 -1.87 -2.75
C ALA A 120 9.07 -2.28 -1.72
N ILE A 121 9.83 -3.36 -1.97
CA ILE A 121 10.98 -3.77 -1.14
C ILE A 121 12.07 -2.69 -1.21
N MET A 122 12.35 -2.16 -2.42
CA MET A 122 13.28 -1.04 -2.59
C MET A 122 12.81 0.21 -1.82
N ALA A 123 11.53 0.60 -1.90
CA ALA A 123 11.01 1.72 -1.13
C ALA A 123 11.21 1.52 0.38
N CYS A 124 10.98 0.31 0.90
CA CYS A 124 11.24 -0.03 2.30
C CYS A 124 12.71 0.10 2.68
N SER A 125 13.67 -0.20 1.78
CA SER A 125 15.09 -0.03 2.07
C SER A 125 15.48 1.44 2.28
N LEU A 126 14.73 2.37 1.67
CA LEU A 126 14.98 3.81 1.74
C LEU A 126 14.38 4.47 2.97
N ILE A 127 13.32 3.92 3.57
CA ILE A 127 12.62 4.54 4.70
C ILE A 127 13.50 4.49 5.95
N LYS A 128 13.92 5.66 6.46
CA LYS A 128 14.68 5.78 7.70
C LYS A 128 15.83 4.77 7.80
N SER A 129 16.58 4.59 6.72
CA SER A 129 17.56 3.50 6.55
C SER A 129 18.68 3.48 7.61
N LYS A 130 18.97 4.61 8.23
CA LYS A 130 19.99 4.75 9.30
C LYS A 130 19.42 4.63 10.72
N GLU A 131 18.10 4.53 10.85
CA GLU A 131 17.42 4.41 12.14
C GLU A 131 17.30 2.94 12.58
N ARG A 132 16.97 2.76 13.88
CA ARG A 132 16.66 1.45 14.45
C ARG A 132 15.35 0.91 13.85
N ASP A 133 15.21 -0.40 13.78
CA ASP A 133 14.07 -1.07 13.13
C ASP A 133 12.72 -0.72 13.77
N ASP A 134 12.68 -0.56 15.11
CA ASP A 134 11.50 -0.15 15.83
C ASP A 134 11.04 1.27 15.44
N LEU A 135 11.97 2.21 15.31
CA LEU A 135 11.67 3.60 14.90
C LEU A 135 11.24 3.68 13.43
N ARG A 136 11.79 2.84 12.56
CA ARG A 136 11.39 2.72 11.15
C ARG A 136 9.93 2.29 11.03
N PHE A 137 9.54 1.25 11.76
CA PHE A 137 8.17 0.76 11.75
C PHE A 137 7.21 1.73 12.45
N GLU A 138 7.61 2.32 13.57
CA GLU A 138 6.84 3.36 14.25
C GLU A 138 6.56 4.55 13.32
N HIS A 139 7.53 4.95 12.51
CA HIS A 139 7.34 6.01 11.51
C HIS A 139 6.25 5.67 10.48
N ILE A 140 6.23 4.44 9.95
CA ILE A 140 5.17 3.97 9.05
C ILE A 140 3.81 3.97 9.77
N MET A 141 3.74 3.43 10.98
CA MET A 141 2.50 3.37 11.76
C MET A 141 1.95 4.77 12.06
N ASN A 142 2.82 5.70 12.47
CA ASN A 142 2.43 7.08 12.74
C ASN A 142 1.95 7.81 11.48
N THR A 143 2.53 7.53 10.33
CA THR A 143 2.04 8.06 9.04
C THR A 143 0.63 7.57 8.73
N TRP A 144 0.36 6.27 8.87
CA TRP A 144 -0.99 5.73 8.70
C TRP A 144 -1.99 6.36 9.68
N LYS A 145 -1.62 6.51 10.96
CA LYS A 145 -2.45 7.17 11.97
C LYS A 145 -2.75 8.62 11.63
N GLN A 146 -1.79 9.35 11.07
CA GLN A 146 -2.03 10.73 10.59
C GLN A 146 -3.05 10.80 9.45
N ILE A 147 -3.07 9.77 8.57
CA ILE A 147 -3.99 9.72 7.44
C ILE A 147 -5.40 9.33 7.89
N VAL A 148 -5.53 8.25 8.67
CA VAL A 148 -6.84 7.61 8.92
C VAL A 148 -7.34 7.76 10.36
N GLY A 149 -6.54 8.31 11.26
CA GLY A 149 -6.84 8.44 12.70
C GLY A 149 -6.29 7.28 13.54
N ASP A 150 -5.91 7.57 14.79
CA ASP A 150 -5.19 6.65 15.68
C ASP A 150 -5.92 5.33 15.93
N ASN A 151 -7.24 5.37 16.11
CA ASN A 151 -8.05 4.20 16.46
C ASN A 151 -8.34 3.27 15.26
N ASN A 152 -7.94 3.68 14.05
CA ASN A 152 -8.25 2.95 12.82
C ASN A 152 -7.06 2.12 12.30
N VAL A 153 -5.94 2.10 13.01
CA VAL A 153 -4.71 1.41 12.58
C VAL A 153 -4.28 0.41 13.64
N GLU A 154 -4.22 -0.84 13.26
CA GLU A 154 -3.73 -1.95 14.07
C GLU A 154 -2.55 -2.65 13.39
N PHE A 155 -1.91 -3.56 14.07
CA PHE A 155 -0.86 -4.43 13.54
C PHE A 155 -1.18 -5.89 13.85
N ASP A 156 -1.15 -6.75 12.82
CA ASP A 156 -1.34 -8.19 12.99
C ASP A 156 0.00 -8.93 13.00
N ASN A 157 0.50 -9.16 14.21
CA ASN A 157 1.77 -9.89 14.39
C ASN A 157 1.71 -11.33 13.85
N THR A 158 0.53 -11.96 13.81
CA THR A 158 0.40 -13.34 13.33
C THR A 158 0.56 -13.39 11.80
N VAL A 159 -0.01 -12.41 11.09
CA VAL A 159 0.19 -12.25 9.65
C VAL A 159 1.65 -11.91 9.35
N TYR A 160 2.26 -10.99 10.09
CA TYR A 160 3.67 -10.64 9.95
C TYR A 160 4.60 -11.86 10.09
N LEU A 161 4.41 -12.68 11.13
CA LEU A 161 5.20 -13.89 11.33
C LEU A 161 4.97 -14.91 10.19
N SER A 162 3.75 -15.04 9.70
CA SER A 162 3.42 -15.90 8.57
C SER A 162 4.13 -15.44 7.29
N GLU A 163 4.08 -14.13 6.98
CA GLU A 163 4.83 -13.53 5.87
C GLU A 163 6.34 -13.79 6.01
N LYS A 164 6.92 -13.47 7.16
CA LYS A 164 8.37 -13.65 7.41
C LYS A 164 8.83 -15.10 7.21
N LEU A 165 8.02 -16.08 7.62
CA LEU A 165 8.37 -17.49 7.55
C LEU A 165 8.15 -18.14 6.18
N THR A 166 7.27 -17.58 5.33
CA THR A 166 6.84 -18.25 4.10
C THR A 166 7.09 -17.44 2.83
N ALA A 167 7.57 -16.21 2.92
CA ALA A 167 7.77 -15.32 1.78
C ALA A 167 9.07 -15.62 0.98
N TYR A 168 9.31 -16.89 0.67
CA TYR A 168 10.52 -17.34 -0.05
C TYR A 168 10.75 -16.56 -1.35
N ARG A 169 9.68 -16.22 -2.07
CA ARG A 169 9.79 -15.48 -3.33
C ARG A 169 10.28 -14.06 -3.15
N ASN A 170 9.80 -13.35 -2.13
CA ASN A 170 10.25 -11.99 -1.81
C ASN A 170 11.70 -11.99 -1.30
N THR A 171 12.08 -13.01 -0.53
CA THR A 171 13.46 -13.21 -0.08
C THR A 171 14.40 -13.48 -1.26
N ALA A 172 14.00 -14.35 -2.19
CA ALA A 172 14.79 -14.61 -3.41
C ALA A 172 14.92 -13.33 -4.25
N LEU A 173 13.83 -12.56 -4.42
CA LEU A 173 13.83 -11.31 -5.16
C LEU A 173 14.79 -10.28 -4.55
N ALA A 174 14.76 -10.09 -3.23
CA ALA A 174 15.66 -9.17 -2.54
C ALA A 174 17.14 -9.60 -2.67
N ASN A 175 17.44 -10.91 -2.59
CA ASN A 175 18.79 -11.41 -2.80
C ASN A 175 19.29 -11.19 -4.23
N ILE A 176 18.44 -11.36 -5.25
CA ILE A 176 18.79 -11.06 -6.65
C ILE A 176 19.06 -9.55 -6.81
N MET A 177 18.24 -8.69 -6.19
CA MET A 177 18.45 -7.25 -6.21
C MET A 177 19.77 -6.85 -5.56
N MET A 178 20.18 -7.54 -4.50
CA MET A 178 21.46 -7.30 -3.83
C MET A 178 22.63 -7.78 -4.69
N GLU A 179 22.55 -8.98 -5.25
CA GLU A 179 23.58 -9.54 -6.15
C GLU A 179 23.84 -8.61 -7.36
N ASN A 180 22.77 -8.02 -7.90
CA ASN A 180 22.84 -7.09 -9.03
C ASN A 180 23.23 -5.65 -8.63
N GLY A 181 23.52 -5.37 -7.36
CA GLY A 181 23.91 -4.05 -6.88
C GLY A 181 22.81 -2.98 -7.02
N ILE A 182 21.52 -3.38 -6.96
CA ILE A 182 20.37 -2.48 -7.16
C ILE A 182 20.12 -1.64 -5.91
N PHE A 183 20.36 -2.21 -4.72
CA PHE A 183 20.16 -1.52 -3.45
C PHE A 183 21.24 -0.45 -3.21
N PRO A 184 20.90 0.60 -2.43
CA PRO A 184 21.91 1.51 -1.89
C PRO A 184 22.99 0.74 -1.11
N GLU A 185 24.21 1.34 -1.04
CA GLU A 185 25.29 0.81 -0.21
C GLU A 185 24.83 0.64 1.25
N ASP A 186 25.36 -0.36 1.92
CA ASP A 186 25.05 -0.72 3.31
C ASP A 186 23.59 -1.14 3.57
N THR A 187 22.81 -1.46 2.53
CA THR A 187 21.43 -1.95 2.73
C THR A 187 21.45 -3.32 3.41
N ASP A 188 20.76 -3.41 4.55
CA ASP A 188 20.48 -4.67 5.24
C ASP A 188 19.20 -5.28 4.66
N ILE A 189 19.33 -6.37 3.88
CA ILE A 189 18.19 -7.05 3.24
C ILE A 189 17.21 -7.59 4.28
N GLU A 190 17.72 -8.16 5.37
CA GLU A 190 16.86 -8.79 6.38
C GLU A 190 15.96 -7.76 7.05
N LYS A 191 16.52 -6.62 7.45
CA LYS A 191 15.78 -5.50 8.02
C LYS A 191 14.82 -4.87 7.00
N THR A 192 15.22 -4.78 5.75
CA THR A 192 14.38 -4.27 4.66
C THR A 192 13.15 -5.15 4.44
N LEU A 193 13.35 -6.46 4.34
CA LEU A 193 12.26 -7.42 4.20
C LEU A 193 11.35 -7.44 5.45
N GLN A 194 11.94 -7.33 6.64
CA GLN A 194 11.18 -7.23 7.87
C GLN A 194 10.23 -6.02 7.84
N LEU A 195 10.72 -4.84 7.47
CA LEU A 195 9.90 -3.64 7.36
C LEU A 195 8.81 -3.78 6.28
N TYR A 196 9.14 -4.39 5.15
CA TYR A 196 8.17 -4.69 4.08
C TYR A 196 7.04 -5.62 4.56
N PHE A 197 7.38 -6.71 5.28
CA PHE A 197 6.37 -7.61 5.84
C PHE A 197 5.54 -6.96 6.95
N GLN A 198 6.15 -6.09 7.76
CA GLN A 198 5.44 -5.30 8.76
C GLN A 198 4.43 -4.36 8.09
N ALA A 199 4.82 -3.65 7.04
CA ALA A 199 3.92 -2.78 6.29
C ALA A 199 2.73 -3.54 5.68
N CYS A 200 2.95 -4.75 5.14
CA CYS A 200 1.88 -5.63 4.64
C CYS A 200 0.92 -6.10 5.73
N SER A 201 1.38 -6.17 6.99
CA SER A 201 0.64 -6.69 8.14
C SER A 201 -0.07 -5.61 8.97
N ILE A 202 -0.04 -4.36 8.51
CA ILE A 202 -0.89 -3.28 9.05
C ILE A 202 -2.34 -3.64 8.75
N LYS A 203 -3.21 -3.38 9.73
CA LYS A 203 -4.61 -3.80 9.71
C LYS A 203 -5.52 -2.60 9.89
N MET A 204 -6.50 -2.47 9.03
CA MET A 204 -7.54 -1.45 9.07
C MET A 204 -8.74 -1.88 8.22
N ASN A 205 -9.83 -1.11 8.25
CA ASN A 205 -11.05 -1.39 7.49
C ASN A 205 -11.12 -0.60 6.18
N THR A 206 -12.17 -0.86 5.37
CA THR A 206 -12.35 -0.19 4.08
C THR A 206 -12.61 1.31 4.20
N LYS A 207 -13.21 1.79 5.30
CA LYS A 207 -13.41 3.22 5.54
C LYS A 207 -12.07 3.95 5.64
N ALA A 208 -11.15 3.40 6.44
CA ALA A 208 -9.80 3.94 6.59
C ALA A 208 -9.05 3.95 5.25
N LEU A 209 -9.16 2.88 4.45
CA LEU A 209 -8.55 2.84 3.12
C LEU A 209 -9.17 3.84 2.16
N ALA A 210 -10.50 4.06 2.18
CA ALA A 210 -11.15 5.08 1.36
C ALA A 210 -10.65 6.49 1.72
N LYS A 211 -10.45 6.77 3.01
CA LYS A 211 -9.85 8.02 3.49
C LYS A 211 -8.40 8.19 2.99
N CYS A 212 -7.61 7.12 3.01
CA CYS A 212 -6.27 7.12 2.44
C CYS A 212 -6.30 7.43 0.93
N ALA A 213 -7.22 6.82 0.17
CA ALA A 213 -7.39 7.10 -1.25
C ALA A 213 -7.75 8.56 -1.52
N ALA A 214 -8.63 9.15 -0.71
CA ALA A 214 -8.96 10.58 -0.79
C ALA A 214 -7.75 11.47 -0.51
N MET A 215 -6.92 11.13 0.47
CA MET A 215 -5.64 11.83 0.75
C MET A 215 -4.73 11.78 -0.49
N LEU A 216 -4.60 10.63 -1.13
CA LEU A 216 -3.83 10.48 -2.36
C LEU A 216 -4.40 11.36 -3.49
N CYS A 217 -5.71 11.36 -3.71
CA CYS A 217 -6.37 12.21 -4.71
C CYS A 217 -6.27 13.71 -4.42
N ASN A 218 -6.09 14.08 -3.15
CA ASN A 218 -6.00 15.48 -2.70
C ASN A 218 -4.56 15.94 -2.45
N ALA A 219 -3.65 15.50 -3.29
CA ALA A 219 -2.24 15.90 -3.26
C ALA A 219 -1.60 15.81 -1.86
N GLY A 220 -1.86 14.73 -1.13
CA GLY A 220 -1.29 14.48 0.20
C GLY A 220 -1.98 15.19 1.35
N THR A 221 -3.18 15.73 1.15
CA THR A 221 -3.93 16.48 2.16
C THR A 221 -5.20 15.71 2.53
N ILE A 222 -5.50 15.60 3.82
CA ILE A 222 -6.73 15.02 4.38
C ILE A 222 -7.19 15.84 5.58
N ASP A 223 -8.50 16.13 5.67
CA ASP A 223 -9.11 16.90 6.76
C ASP A 223 -8.32 18.20 7.04
N ASP A 224 -7.98 18.95 6.00
CA ASP A 224 -7.16 20.17 6.01
C ASP A 224 -5.73 19.99 6.57
N LYS A 225 -5.31 18.75 6.81
CA LYS A 225 -3.95 18.43 7.24
C LYS A 225 -3.13 17.91 6.07
N LYS A 226 -1.97 18.56 5.85
CA LYS A 226 -1.02 18.08 4.87
C LYS A 226 -0.16 16.97 5.46
N VAL A 227 -0.31 15.75 4.96
CA VAL A 227 0.48 14.57 5.35
C VAL A 227 1.74 14.46 4.50
N PHE A 228 1.62 14.67 3.18
CA PHE A 228 2.73 14.64 2.24
C PHE A 228 2.84 15.94 1.46
N SER A 229 4.06 16.35 1.06
CA SER A 229 4.24 17.53 0.20
C SER A 229 3.73 17.27 -1.22
N CYS A 230 3.11 18.29 -1.88
CA CYS A 230 2.51 18.12 -3.20
C CYS A 230 3.53 17.81 -4.33
N LEU A 231 4.80 18.11 -4.13
CA LEU A 231 5.86 17.77 -5.09
C LEU A 231 6.05 16.26 -5.32
N LEU A 232 5.48 15.42 -4.44
CA LEU A 232 5.57 13.97 -4.54
C LEU A 232 4.55 13.37 -5.53
N TYR A 233 3.55 14.14 -5.97
CA TYR A 233 2.42 13.65 -6.78
C TYR A 233 2.59 13.84 -8.29
N THR A 234 3.67 14.43 -8.74
CA THR A 234 3.95 14.60 -10.17
C THR A 234 4.58 13.37 -10.83
N SER A 235 4.45 12.21 -10.24
CA SER A 235 4.80 10.97 -10.95
C SER A 235 3.62 10.54 -11.82
N ASP A 236 3.72 10.82 -13.09
CA ASP A 236 2.76 10.58 -14.19
C ASP A 236 2.37 9.11 -14.42
N ALA A 237 2.30 8.28 -13.41
CA ALA A 237 1.84 6.89 -13.58
C ALA A 237 0.33 6.79 -13.86
N ALA A 238 -0.42 7.91 -13.84
CA ALA A 238 -1.86 7.95 -14.05
C ALA A 238 -2.29 8.54 -15.40
N ASP A 239 -1.40 9.19 -16.17
CA ASP A 239 -1.75 9.89 -17.39
C ASP A 239 -1.49 9.08 -18.68
N GLU A 240 -1.04 7.83 -18.58
CA GLU A 240 -0.89 6.96 -19.75
C GLU A 240 -1.96 5.83 -19.76
N SER A 241 -3.24 6.23 -19.76
CA SER A 241 -4.34 5.31 -20.08
C SER A 241 -5.10 5.78 -21.32
#